data_fe256699b2179ca6e894d32c82488feb
#
_entry.id   fe256699b2179ca6e894d32c82488feb
#
_cell.length_a   1.000
_cell.length_b   1.000
_cell.length_c   1.000
_cell.angle_alpha   90.00
_cell.angle_beta   90.00
_cell.angle_gamma   90.00
#
_symmetry.space_group_name_H-M   'P 1'
#
loop_
_entity.id
_entity.type
_entity.pdbx_description
1 polymer ?
#
loop_
_entity_poly.entity_id
_entity_poly.type
_entity_poly.pdbx_seq_one_letter_code
_entity_poly.pdbx_strand_id
1 'polypeptide(L)'
;MTSRVPYKDKDARWTKKHNKSFFGYKNHVNADAKHKLIRRYEVSDASVHDSQTLDGLLNKDNTSQDIYADSAYRSTETEAKLKARGFRSRIHRRGSRSHPLSEAQQEANRRKSKIRARVEHIFGAQENTPGGRIVRTIGIVRARAKIGPQNLVYNIRRLVVLERVAAA
;
A
#
# COMPACT_ATOMS: atom_id res chain seq x y z
N MET A 1 4.95 -10.68 -45.35
CA MET A 1 5.04 -9.66 -44.29
C MET A 1 4.17 -10.11 -43.13
N THR A 2 4.72 -10.71 -42.11
CA THR A 2 4.01 -11.11 -40.88
C THR A 2 3.83 -9.86 -40.03
N SER A 3 2.60 -9.36 -39.93
CA SER A 3 2.27 -8.27 -39.03
C SER A 3 2.57 -8.71 -37.59
N ARG A 4 3.56 -8.10 -36.96
CA ARG A 4 3.81 -8.28 -35.53
C ARG A 4 2.57 -7.75 -34.78
N VAL A 5 1.72 -8.64 -34.29
CA VAL A 5 0.66 -8.29 -33.35
C VAL A 5 1.33 -7.71 -32.12
N PRO A 6 1.09 -6.43 -31.76
CA PRO A 6 1.72 -5.85 -30.58
C PRO A 6 1.31 -6.68 -29.35
N TYR A 7 2.27 -7.17 -28.61
CA TYR A 7 2.06 -7.98 -27.41
C TYR A 7 1.42 -7.10 -26.34
N LYS A 8 0.09 -7.10 -26.30
CA LYS A 8 -0.66 -6.32 -25.32
C LYS A 8 -0.75 -7.12 -24.01
N ASP A 9 -0.36 -6.51 -22.91
CA ASP A 9 -0.55 -7.10 -21.58
C ASP A 9 -2.05 -7.20 -21.28
N LYS A 10 -2.56 -8.46 -21.21
CA LYS A 10 -3.98 -8.74 -20.99
C LYS A 10 -4.40 -8.63 -19.53
N ASP A 11 -3.44 -8.70 -18.61
CA ASP A 11 -3.70 -8.66 -17.16
C ASP A 11 -3.60 -7.24 -16.61
N ALA A 12 -2.83 -6.36 -17.26
CA ALA A 12 -2.68 -4.98 -16.84
C ALA A 12 -3.93 -4.14 -17.15
N ARG A 13 -4.21 -3.16 -16.33
CA ARG A 13 -5.34 -2.24 -16.48
C ARG A 13 -4.89 -0.79 -16.29
N TRP A 14 -5.74 0.12 -16.76
CA TRP A 14 -5.56 1.55 -16.55
C TRP A 14 -6.10 2.00 -15.20
N THR A 15 -5.41 2.92 -14.57
CA THR A 15 -5.90 3.71 -13.44
C THR A 15 -5.56 5.17 -13.63
N LYS A 16 -6.34 6.06 -13.02
CA LYS A 16 -6.10 7.51 -13.08
C LYS A 16 -5.83 8.02 -11.66
N LYS A 17 -4.71 8.74 -11.49
CA LYS A 17 -4.35 9.38 -10.23
C LYS A 17 -3.81 10.79 -10.51
N HIS A 18 -4.38 11.81 -9.85
CA HIS A 18 -3.97 13.21 -10.04
C HIS A 18 -3.90 13.63 -11.51
N ASN A 19 -4.95 13.36 -12.29
CA ASN A 19 -5.05 13.62 -13.74
C ASN A 19 -4.00 12.90 -14.62
N LYS A 20 -3.18 12.02 -14.07
CA LYS A 20 -2.26 11.17 -14.83
C LYS A 20 -2.82 9.76 -14.92
N SER A 21 -2.73 9.17 -16.13
CA SER A 21 -3.12 7.80 -16.39
C SER A 21 -1.92 6.87 -16.26
N PHE A 22 -2.11 5.74 -15.58
CA PHE A 22 -1.09 4.72 -15.37
C PHE A 22 -1.65 3.38 -15.85
N PHE A 23 -0.85 2.65 -16.61
CA PHE A 23 -1.15 1.29 -17.07
C PHE A 23 -0.20 0.31 -16.41
N GLY A 24 -0.73 -0.75 -15.79
CA GLY A 24 0.12 -1.75 -15.15
C GLY A 24 -0.49 -2.37 -13.91
N TYR A 25 0.33 -2.48 -12.87
CA TYR A 25 0.04 -3.19 -11.63
C TYR A 25 0.27 -2.30 -10.41
N LYS A 26 -0.39 -2.65 -9.30
CA LYS A 26 -0.20 -2.02 -7.99
C LYS A 26 0.44 -3.00 -7.01
N ASN A 27 1.32 -2.50 -6.17
CA ASN A 27 1.84 -3.20 -4.99
C ASN A 27 1.13 -2.64 -3.75
N HIS A 28 0.26 -3.43 -3.15
CA HIS A 28 -0.41 -3.10 -1.90
C HIS A 28 0.40 -3.69 -0.76
N VAL A 29 0.75 -2.89 0.24
CA VAL A 29 1.57 -3.35 1.36
C VAL A 29 0.91 -3.06 2.70
N ASN A 30 1.04 -4.01 3.61
CA ASN A 30 0.83 -3.81 5.03
C ASN A 30 2.21 -3.78 5.70
N ALA A 31 2.51 -2.66 6.35
CA ALA A 31 3.79 -2.46 7.01
C ALA A 31 3.63 -2.24 8.51
N ASP A 32 4.59 -2.76 9.27
CA ASP A 32 4.71 -2.48 10.69
C ASP A 32 4.99 -1.00 10.92
N ALA A 33 4.15 -0.39 11.77
CA ALA A 33 4.26 1.02 12.11
C ALA A 33 5.54 1.36 12.91
N LYS A 34 6.12 0.44 13.68
CA LYS A 34 7.32 0.69 14.50
C LYS A 34 8.60 0.57 13.67
N HIS A 35 8.76 -0.55 12.99
CA HIS A 35 10.01 -0.90 12.30
C HIS A 35 10.00 -0.61 10.81
N LYS A 36 8.83 -0.28 10.22
CA LYS A 36 8.62 -0.04 8.78
C LYS A 36 8.93 -1.28 7.93
N LEU A 37 8.76 -2.49 8.47
CA LEU A 37 8.91 -3.74 7.73
C LEU A 37 7.60 -4.09 7.04
N ILE A 38 7.67 -4.54 5.79
CA ILE A 38 6.52 -5.08 5.05
C ILE A 38 6.17 -6.43 5.65
N ARG A 39 4.98 -6.54 6.21
CA ARG A 39 4.45 -7.78 6.85
C ARG A 39 3.67 -8.64 5.86
N ARG A 40 2.89 -8.01 5.02
CA ARG A 40 2.14 -8.64 3.92
C ARG A 40 2.12 -7.73 2.71
N TYR A 41 1.99 -8.31 1.55
CA TYR A 41 1.76 -7.56 0.32
C TYR A 41 0.86 -8.34 -0.63
N GLU A 42 0.20 -7.60 -1.52
CA GLU A 42 -0.61 -8.14 -2.60
C GLU A 42 -0.34 -7.35 -3.87
N VAL A 43 -0.28 -8.05 -5.00
CA VAL A 43 -0.11 -7.43 -6.32
C VAL A 43 -1.39 -7.62 -7.12
N SER A 44 -1.99 -6.52 -7.53
CA SER A 44 -3.18 -6.48 -8.39
C SER A 44 -2.90 -5.73 -9.69
N ASP A 45 -3.83 -5.79 -10.63
CA ASP A 45 -3.84 -4.81 -11.72
C ASP A 45 -4.14 -3.41 -11.18
N ALA A 46 -3.81 -2.38 -11.97
CA ALA A 46 -3.91 -1.01 -11.50
C ALA A 46 -5.34 -0.48 -11.33
N SER A 47 -6.37 -1.16 -11.87
CA SER A 47 -7.78 -0.76 -11.71
C SER A 47 -8.38 -1.16 -10.38
N VAL A 48 -7.83 -2.18 -9.71
CA VAL A 48 -8.32 -2.65 -8.42
C VAL A 48 -8.24 -1.52 -7.39
N HIS A 49 -9.37 -1.25 -6.72
CA HIS A 49 -9.41 -0.23 -5.67
C HIS A 49 -8.70 -0.75 -4.40
N ASP A 50 -7.92 0.10 -3.78
CA ASP A 50 -7.07 -0.28 -2.64
C ASP A 50 -7.85 -0.90 -1.48
N SER A 51 -9.12 -0.49 -1.26
CA SER A 51 -9.99 -1.06 -0.22
C SER A 51 -10.34 -2.54 -0.43
N GLN A 52 -10.28 -3.04 -1.68
CA GLN A 52 -10.60 -4.44 -1.99
C GLN A 52 -9.51 -5.41 -1.54
N THR A 53 -8.26 -4.92 -1.42
CA THR A 53 -7.11 -5.74 -1.00
C THR A 53 -6.88 -5.72 0.51
N LEU A 54 -7.61 -4.87 1.25
CA LEU A 54 -7.39 -4.69 2.68
C LEU A 54 -7.49 -5.99 3.48
N ASP A 55 -8.49 -6.84 3.19
CA ASP A 55 -8.73 -8.08 3.92
C ASP A 55 -7.56 -9.07 3.83
N GLY A 56 -6.94 -9.19 2.65
CA GLY A 56 -5.76 -10.03 2.42
C GLY A 56 -4.50 -9.51 3.11
N LEU A 57 -4.44 -8.19 3.32
CA LEU A 57 -3.30 -7.53 3.95
C LEU A 57 -3.34 -7.57 5.48
N LEU A 58 -4.51 -7.79 6.10
CA LEU A 58 -4.63 -7.82 7.55
C LEU A 58 -3.88 -9.03 8.15
N ASN A 59 -3.13 -8.78 9.21
CA ASN A 59 -2.38 -9.81 9.94
C ASN A 59 -2.69 -9.74 11.43
N LYS A 60 -3.18 -10.86 12.02
CA LYS A 60 -3.49 -10.97 13.45
C LYS A 60 -2.25 -11.10 14.33
N ASP A 61 -1.12 -11.49 13.76
CA ASP A 61 0.15 -11.69 14.48
C ASP A 61 0.90 -10.37 14.75
N ASN A 62 0.27 -9.22 14.47
CA ASN A 62 0.84 -7.92 14.80
C ASN A 62 0.70 -7.62 16.30
N THR A 63 1.71 -6.99 16.86
CA THR A 63 1.70 -6.53 18.27
C THR A 63 0.64 -5.45 18.54
N SER A 64 0.19 -4.74 17.52
CA SER A 64 -0.89 -3.76 17.62
C SER A 64 -2.02 -4.10 16.67
N GLN A 65 -3.25 -3.98 17.17
CA GLN A 65 -4.47 -4.16 16.38
C GLN A 65 -4.91 -2.84 15.68
N ASP A 66 -4.13 -1.77 15.78
CA ASP A 66 -4.44 -0.49 15.14
C ASP A 66 -4.14 -0.53 13.64
N ILE A 67 -5.14 -0.26 12.80
CA ILE A 67 -5.02 -0.23 11.34
C ILE A 67 -5.10 1.22 10.84
N TYR A 68 -3.96 1.69 10.33
CA TYR A 68 -3.82 3.02 9.75
C TYR A 68 -3.93 2.95 8.22
N ALA A 69 -4.92 3.62 7.66
CA ALA A 69 -5.10 3.70 6.21
C ALA A 69 -5.66 5.07 5.79
N ASP A 70 -5.64 5.33 4.48
CA ASP A 70 -6.21 6.54 3.89
C ASP A 70 -7.74 6.52 3.98
N SER A 71 -8.35 7.70 3.85
CA SER A 71 -9.80 7.88 3.82
C SER A 71 -10.49 7.10 2.70
N ALA A 72 -9.79 6.75 1.62
CA ALA A 72 -10.29 5.89 0.54
C ALA A 72 -10.67 4.48 1.01
N TYR A 73 -10.09 3.99 2.10
CA TYR A 73 -10.42 2.70 2.70
C TYR A 73 -11.64 2.77 3.63
N ARG A 74 -12.13 3.98 3.93
CA ARG A 74 -13.20 4.15 4.90
C ARG A 74 -14.57 3.89 4.29
N SER A 75 -15.25 2.85 4.75
CA SER A 75 -16.65 2.57 4.50
C SER A 75 -17.28 1.94 5.74
N THR A 76 -18.60 1.96 5.84
CA THR A 76 -19.32 1.29 6.93
C THR A 76 -19.00 -0.20 6.97
N GLU A 77 -18.89 -0.83 5.79
CA GLU A 77 -18.54 -2.23 5.65
C GLU A 77 -17.11 -2.50 6.14
N THR A 78 -16.12 -1.69 5.74
CA THR A 78 -14.74 -1.83 6.19
C THR A 78 -14.61 -1.69 7.70
N GLU A 79 -15.28 -0.69 8.30
CA GLU A 79 -15.26 -0.47 9.74
C GLU A 79 -15.88 -1.67 10.48
N ALA A 80 -17.01 -2.21 9.99
CA ALA A 80 -17.66 -3.40 10.55
C ALA A 80 -16.76 -4.64 10.45
N LYS A 81 -16.12 -4.89 9.30
CA LYS A 81 -15.17 -5.99 9.10
C LYS A 81 -13.97 -5.89 10.04
N LEU A 82 -13.36 -4.72 10.16
CA LEU A 82 -12.23 -4.50 11.08
C LEU A 82 -12.64 -4.81 12.52
N LYS A 83 -13.78 -4.29 12.96
CA LYS A 83 -14.31 -4.54 14.31
C LYS A 83 -14.59 -6.02 14.56
N ALA A 84 -15.25 -6.70 13.63
CA ALA A 84 -15.55 -8.14 13.74
C ALA A 84 -14.28 -9.01 13.83
N ARG A 85 -13.17 -8.58 13.22
CA ARG A 85 -11.86 -9.26 13.29
C ARG A 85 -10.99 -8.82 14.46
N GLY A 86 -11.48 -7.96 15.35
CA GLY A 86 -10.77 -7.47 16.53
C GLY A 86 -9.75 -6.36 16.24
N PHE A 87 -9.79 -5.73 15.07
CA PHE A 87 -8.95 -4.60 14.74
C PHE A 87 -9.58 -3.27 15.14
N ARG A 88 -8.73 -2.30 15.50
CA ARG A 88 -9.14 -0.93 15.78
C ARG A 88 -8.85 -0.04 14.57
N SER A 89 -9.90 0.52 13.96
CA SER A 89 -9.75 1.42 12.83
C SER A 89 -9.13 2.75 13.24
N ARG A 90 -8.01 3.09 12.60
CA ARG A 90 -7.37 4.40 12.61
C ARG A 90 -7.39 5.03 11.22
N ILE A 91 -8.32 4.59 10.36
CA ILE A 91 -8.53 5.14 9.02
C ILE A 91 -8.90 6.61 9.13
N HIS A 92 -8.40 7.43 8.20
CA HIS A 92 -8.71 8.86 8.15
C HIS A 92 -10.22 9.08 7.98
N ARG A 93 -10.74 10.09 8.66
CA ARG A 93 -12.10 10.58 8.40
C ARG A 93 -12.08 11.45 7.15
N ARG A 94 -13.12 11.33 6.34
CA ARG A 94 -13.34 12.16 5.16
C ARG A 94 -14.45 13.16 5.47
N GLY A 95 -14.19 14.44 5.28
CA GLY A 95 -15.21 15.47 5.26
C GLY A 95 -15.89 15.56 3.90
N SER A 96 -17.07 16.13 3.86
CA SER A 96 -17.75 16.52 2.63
C SER A 96 -17.95 18.03 2.62
N ARG A 97 -18.40 18.57 1.48
CA ARG A 97 -18.69 20.01 1.37
C ARG A 97 -19.80 20.44 2.34
N SER A 98 -20.80 19.57 2.55
CA SER A 98 -21.92 19.81 3.48
C SER A 98 -21.58 19.52 4.94
N HIS A 99 -20.57 18.65 5.20
CA HIS A 99 -20.14 18.24 6.54
C HIS A 99 -18.61 18.26 6.61
N PRO A 100 -18.01 19.45 6.79
CA PRO A 100 -16.56 19.56 6.92
C PRO A 100 -16.11 18.89 8.21
N LEU A 101 -14.85 18.49 8.27
CA LEU A 101 -14.26 17.94 9.48
C LEU A 101 -14.12 19.02 10.54
N SER A 102 -14.49 18.71 11.79
CA SER A 102 -14.18 19.57 12.93
C SER A 102 -12.65 19.67 13.15
N GLU A 103 -12.20 20.71 13.85
CA GLU A 103 -10.78 20.90 14.19
C GLU A 103 -10.20 19.67 14.92
N ALA A 104 -10.93 19.10 15.87
CA ALA A 104 -10.52 17.91 16.59
C ALA A 104 -10.37 16.69 15.64
N GLN A 105 -11.24 16.57 14.64
CA GLN A 105 -11.13 15.51 13.63
C GLN A 105 -9.97 15.72 12.67
N GLN A 106 -9.70 16.97 12.29
CA GLN A 106 -8.54 17.32 11.47
C GLN A 106 -7.24 17.02 12.21
N GLU A 107 -7.14 17.40 13.48
CA GLU A 107 -5.97 17.12 14.31
C GLU A 107 -5.79 15.60 14.53
N ALA A 108 -6.88 14.86 14.75
CA ALA A 108 -6.82 13.39 14.81
C ALA A 108 -6.32 12.78 13.49
N ASN A 109 -6.75 13.31 12.33
CA ASN A 109 -6.25 12.88 11.02
C ASN A 109 -4.77 13.22 10.85
N ARG A 110 -4.33 14.39 11.31
CA ARG A 110 -2.92 14.84 11.27
C ARG A 110 -2.00 13.88 12.04
N ARG A 111 -2.43 13.46 13.24
CA ARG A 111 -1.70 12.45 14.04
C ARG A 111 -1.62 11.10 13.33
N LYS A 112 -2.70 10.63 12.72
CA LYS A 112 -2.74 9.39 11.94
C LYS A 112 -1.85 9.47 10.69
N SER A 113 -1.80 10.63 10.03
CA SER A 113 -0.94 10.87 8.86
C SER A 113 0.54 10.67 9.18
N LYS A 114 1.02 11.07 10.36
CA LYS A 114 2.41 10.86 10.79
C LYS A 114 2.80 9.38 10.80
N ILE A 115 1.85 8.50 11.17
CA ILE A 115 2.09 7.05 11.18
C ILE A 115 1.96 6.50 9.76
N ARG A 116 0.95 6.91 9.00
CA ARG A 116 0.72 6.47 7.63
C ARG A 116 1.89 6.83 6.68
N ALA A 117 2.51 8.00 6.87
CA ALA A 117 3.67 8.42 6.09
C ALA A 117 4.84 7.41 6.12
N ARG A 118 4.87 6.49 7.10
CA ARG A 118 5.87 5.42 7.16
C ARG A 118 5.78 4.45 5.98
N VAL A 119 4.58 4.25 5.42
CA VAL A 119 4.39 3.43 4.20
C VAL A 119 4.93 4.17 2.96
N GLU A 120 4.80 5.48 2.91
CA GLU A 120 5.34 6.30 1.81
C GLU A 120 6.88 6.19 1.73
N HIS A 121 7.56 6.08 2.89
CA HIS A 121 8.99 5.81 2.91
C HIS A 121 9.38 4.47 2.28
N ILE A 122 8.51 3.45 2.37
CA ILE A 122 8.76 2.14 1.74
C ILE A 122 8.80 2.31 0.23
N PHE A 123 7.78 2.93 -0.34
CA PHE A 123 7.72 3.16 -1.78
C PHE A 123 8.82 4.10 -2.26
N GLY A 124 9.10 5.19 -1.54
CA GLY A 124 10.23 6.07 -1.86
C GLY A 124 11.58 5.36 -1.86
N ALA A 125 11.83 4.47 -0.90
CA ALA A 125 13.05 3.67 -0.87
C ALA A 125 13.12 2.67 -2.03
N GLN A 126 11.98 2.07 -2.43
CA GLN A 126 11.90 1.18 -3.57
C GLN A 126 12.12 1.92 -4.90
N GLU A 127 11.53 3.11 -5.06
CA GLU A 127 11.70 3.93 -6.27
C GLU A 127 13.16 4.33 -6.52
N ASN A 128 13.92 4.58 -5.46
CA ASN A 128 15.34 4.91 -5.53
C ASN A 128 16.25 3.70 -5.76
N THR A 129 15.69 2.49 -5.85
CA THR A 129 16.44 1.28 -6.17
C THR A 129 16.47 1.08 -7.69
N PRO A 130 17.62 0.65 -8.29
CA PRO A 130 17.69 0.36 -9.72
C PRO A 130 16.56 -0.58 -10.16
N GLY A 131 15.76 -0.17 -11.16
CA GLY A 131 14.60 -0.91 -11.65
C GLY A 131 13.38 -0.93 -10.72
N GLY A 132 13.39 -0.16 -9.62
CA GLY A 132 12.30 -0.11 -8.63
C GLY A 132 11.08 0.70 -9.07
N ARG A 133 11.29 1.74 -9.89
CA ARG A 133 10.21 2.68 -10.27
C ARG A 133 9.23 2.12 -11.30
N ILE A 134 9.70 1.26 -12.20
CA ILE A 134 8.89 0.75 -13.30
C ILE A 134 9.01 -0.77 -13.38
N VAL A 135 7.87 -1.45 -13.30
CA VAL A 135 7.77 -2.89 -13.53
C VAL A 135 7.52 -3.12 -15.03
N ARG A 136 8.58 -3.44 -15.77
CA ARG A 136 8.52 -3.72 -17.22
C ARG A 136 8.33 -5.22 -17.46
N THR A 137 7.18 -5.76 -17.03
CA THR A 137 6.85 -7.17 -17.24
C THR A 137 5.48 -7.27 -17.90
N ILE A 138 5.24 -8.34 -18.63
CA ILE A 138 3.94 -8.66 -19.23
C ILE A 138 3.34 -9.81 -18.41
N GLY A 139 2.13 -9.61 -17.92
CA GLY A 139 1.35 -10.56 -17.14
C GLY A 139 1.56 -10.45 -15.63
N ILE A 140 0.48 -10.68 -14.89
CA ILE A 140 0.43 -10.54 -13.42
C ILE A 140 1.41 -11.48 -12.70
N VAL A 141 1.65 -12.67 -13.24
CA VAL A 141 2.58 -13.65 -12.65
C VAL A 141 4.01 -13.10 -12.63
N ARG A 142 4.46 -12.52 -13.75
CA ARG A 142 5.79 -11.92 -13.85
C ARG A 142 5.88 -10.63 -13.02
N ALA A 143 4.80 -9.85 -12.94
CA ALA A 143 4.73 -8.68 -12.08
C ALA A 143 4.91 -9.09 -10.61
N ARG A 144 4.23 -10.13 -10.15
CA ARG A 144 4.41 -10.70 -8.80
C ARG A 144 5.83 -11.19 -8.56
N ALA A 145 6.40 -11.92 -9.53
CA ALA A 145 7.77 -12.43 -9.45
C ALA A 145 8.83 -11.31 -9.38
N LYS A 146 8.53 -10.11 -9.85
CA LYS A 146 9.42 -8.94 -9.73
C LYS A 146 9.16 -8.14 -8.45
N ILE A 147 7.91 -7.87 -8.11
CA ILE A 147 7.54 -7.04 -6.96
C ILE A 147 7.85 -7.76 -5.64
N GLY A 148 7.65 -9.08 -5.56
CA GLY A 148 7.96 -9.86 -4.35
C GLY A 148 9.41 -9.72 -3.90
N PRO A 149 10.41 -10.02 -4.75
CA PRO A 149 11.81 -9.79 -4.43
C PRO A 149 12.15 -8.33 -4.09
N GLN A 150 11.51 -7.33 -4.72
CA GLN A 150 11.69 -5.92 -4.36
C GLN A 150 11.25 -5.64 -2.91
N ASN A 151 10.10 -6.18 -2.50
CA ASN A 151 9.62 -6.08 -1.13
C ASN A 151 10.58 -6.78 -0.14
N LEU A 152 11.10 -7.95 -0.51
CA LEU A 152 12.09 -8.69 0.29
C LEU A 152 13.40 -7.91 0.45
N VAL A 153 13.96 -7.39 -0.65
CA VAL A 153 15.19 -6.58 -0.63
C VAL A 153 15.01 -5.34 0.24
N TYR A 154 13.85 -4.67 0.15
CA TYR A 154 13.52 -3.58 1.05
C TYR A 154 13.58 -4.02 2.52
N ASN A 155 12.96 -5.13 2.87
CA ASN A 155 12.93 -5.65 4.25
C ASN A 155 14.34 -6.00 4.75
N ILE A 156 15.17 -6.65 3.93
CA ILE A 156 16.56 -6.98 4.29
C ILE A 156 17.36 -5.70 4.58
N ARG A 157 17.30 -4.71 3.69
CA ARG A 157 17.98 -3.43 3.91
C ARG A 157 17.49 -2.72 5.16
N ARG A 158 16.18 -2.78 5.41
CA ARG A 158 15.59 -2.18 6.61
C ARG A 158 16.04 -2.88 7.87
N LEU A 159 16.13 -4.21 7.86
CA LEU A 159 16.61 -5.01 8.98
C LEU A 159 18.05 -4.64 9.34
N VAL A 160 18.95 -4.57 8.36
CA VAL A 160 20.34 -4.13 8.56
C VAL A 160 20.42 -2.75 9.24
N VAL A 161 19.56 -1.81 8.83
CA VAL A 161 19.50 -0.49 9.49
C VAL A 161 19.04 -0.61 10.94
N LEU A 162 18.04 -1.45 11.22
CA LEU A 162 17.51 -1.66 12.57
C LEU A 162 18.55 -2.28 13.49
N GLU A 163 19.30 -3.26 13.01
CA GLU A 163 20.39 -3.91 13.77
C GLU A 163 21.51 -2.91 14.10
N ARG A 164 21.92 -2.07 13.14
CA ARG A 164 22.92 -1.02 13.41
C ARG A 164 22.46 -0.02 14.47
N VAL A 165 21.18 0.37 14.43
CA VAL A 165 20.62 1.30 15.43
C VAL A 165 20.50 0.63 16.80
N ALA A 166 20.27 -0.67 16.86
CA ALA A 166 20.19 -1.40 18.12
C ALA A 166 21.57 -1.66 18.75
N ALA A 167 22.63 -1.65 17.95
CA ALA A 167 24.03 -1.86 18.38
C ALA A 167 24.76 -0.53 18.76
N ALA A 168 24.14 0.61 18.49
CA ALA A 168 24.68 1.95 18.79
C ALA A 168 24.13 2.50 20.13
#